data_7ca52fd7fda3887b07064472bc2d88cb
#
_entry.id   7ca52fd7fda3887b07064472bc2d88cb
#
_cell.length_a   1.000
_cell.length_b   1.000
_cell.length_c   1.000
_cell.angle_alpha   90.00
_cell.angle_beta   90.00
_cell.angle_gamma   90.00
#
_symmetry.space_group_name_H-M   'P 1'
#
loop_
_entity.id
_entity.type
_entity.pdbx_description
1 polymer ?
#
loop_
_entity_poly.entity_id
_entity_poly.type
_entity_poly.pdbx_seq_one_letter_code
_entity_poly.pdbx_strand_id
1 'polypeptide(L)'
;RGTLLARRPREVGGTQDITGGLPRVTELFEARKPKDPAVMSDIDGVVELSQEKKRGKMTIVVRNEASGIEKEHYVPHDRHLRVHTGDYVRAGEQLTDGPLVPHDILRINGEEALQNYLLREVQNVYRSQNVTIDDKHVEVILSQMLRKVRVRHPGDTSFLPDELVDKFRFRRENEELSKMTKIVDPGDTEFAAGQLVRRSEVAEAVAIAEQSGGTPPKAKRPRPATGDTVLLGITKASLQSESWLAAASFQETTKVLTEASIAGRTDYLFGLKENVIMGHLIPAGTGFKPYVDGRVKVHVEVPASQGETALGRPTEQPEAASGD
;
A
#
# COMPACT_ATOMS: atom_id res chain seq x y z
N ARG A 1 -24.80 -12.41 57.69
CA ARG A 1 -25.61 -13.10 56.67
C ARG A 1 -26.16 -12.05 55.72
N GLY A 2 -26.08 -12.26 54.37
CA GLY A 2 -26.58 -11.30 53.37
C GLY A 2 -25.53 -10.39 52.75
N THR A 3 -24.23 -10.60 53.00
CA THR A 3 -23.15 -9.85 52.36
C THR A 3 -23.03 -10.31 50.90
N LEU A 4 -23.05 -9.37 49.95
CA LEU A 4 -22.88 -9.65 48.53
C LEU A 4 -21.43 -10.13 48.28
N LEU A 5 -21.29 -11.41 47.93
CA LEU A 5 -19.96 -12.03 47.71
C LEU A 5 -19.43 -11.80 46.30
N ALA A 6 -20.31 -11.81 45.30
CA ALA A 6 -19.99 -11.51 43.93
C ALA A 6 -21.24 -10.98 43.19
N ARG A 7 -21.02 -10.03 42.30
CA ARG A 7 -22.03 -9.55 41.36
C ARG A 7 -21.52 -9.86 39.96
N ARG A 8 -22.20 -10.76 39.28
CA ARG A 8 -21.95 -10.89 37.82
C ARG A 8 -22.45 -9.58 37.20
N PRO A 9 -21.59 -8.82 36.51
CA PRO A 9 -22.10 -7.71 35.72
C PRO A 9 -23.16 -8.31 34.80
N ARG A 10 -24.41 -7.82 34.84
CA ARG A 10 -25.30 -8.00 33.72
C ARG A 10 -24.48 -7.47 32.53
N GLU A 11 -24.22 -8.33 31.56
CA GLU A 11 -24.00 -7.85 30.24
C GLU A 11 -25.24 -7.02 29.90
N VAL A 12 -25.19 -5.75 30.22
CA VAL A 12 -26.00 -4.75 29.55
C VAL A 12 -25.54 -4.96 28.13
N GLY A 13 -26.41 -5.60 27.30
CA GLY A 13 -26.07 -5.83 25.90
C GLY A 13 -25.65 -4.47 25.37
N GLY A 14 -24.31 -4.26 25.39
CA GLY A 14 -23.72 -3.19 24.65
C GLY A 14 -24.36 -3.35 23.31
N THR A 15 -24.83 -2.30 22.72
CA THR A 15 -25.36 -2.27 21.38
C THR A 15 -24.45 -3.15 20.54
N GLN A 16 -24.76 -4.46 20.50
CA GLN A 16 -24.14 -5.36 19.57
C GLN A 16 -24.43 -4.67 18.26
N ASP A 17 -23.36 -4.23 17.63
CA ASP A 17 -23.43 -3.66 16.31
C ASP A 17 -24.39 -4.57 15.55
N ILE A 18 -25.56 -4.03 15.14
CA ILE A 18 -26.69 -4.79 14.59
C ILE A 18 -26.25 -5.56 13.33
N THR A 19 -25.11 -5.21 12.77
CA THR A 19 -24.40 -5.89 11.70
C THR A 19 -23.49 -7.01 12.22
N GLY A 20 -24.10 -8.04 12.77
CA GLY A 20 -23.41 -9.32 13.01
C GLY A 20 -23.38 -10.19 11.76
N GLY A 21 -22.42 -11.11 11.69
CA GLY A 21 -22.31 -12.07 10.60
C GLY A 21 -21.66 -11.52 9.31
N LEU A 22 -22.08 -12.03 8.14
CA LEU A 22 -21.47 -11.68 6.84
C LEU A 22 -21.48 -10.18 6.50
N PRO A 23 -22.51 -9.37 6.85
CA PRO A 23 -22.46 -7.93 6.65
C PRO A 23 -21.30 -7.24 7.37
N ARG A 24 -20.88 -7.76 8.54
CA ARG A 24 -19.71 -7.23 9.26
C ARG A 24 -18.40 -7.43 8.48
N VAL A 25 -18.24 -8.55 7.80
CA VAL A 25 -17.07 -8.80 6.93
C VAL A 25 -17.01 -7.77 5.81
N THR A 26 -18.16 -7.46 5.20
CA THR A 26 -18.24 -6.42 4.15
C THR A 26 -17.85 -5.05 4.69
N GLU A 27 -18.29 -4.68 5.90
CA GLU A 27 -17.90 -3.42 6.53
C GLU A 27 -16.39 -3.34 6.80
N LEU A 28 -15.78 -4.44 7.26
CA LEU A 28 -14.34 -4.52 7.51
C LEU A 28 -13.54 -4.37 6.22
N PHE A 29 -13.91 -5.07 5.14
CA PHE A 29 -13.24 -4.95 3.86
C PHE A 29 -13.49 -3.62 3.14
N GLU A 30 -14.62 -2.97 3.38
CA GLU A 30 -14.86 -1.60 2.91
C GLU A 30 -14.22 -0.53 3.80
N ALA A 31 -13.53 -0.94 4.87
CA ALA A 31 -12.91 -0.04 5.85
C ALA A 31 -13.87 1.05 6.35
N ARG A 32 -15.15 0.69 6.54
CA ARG A 32 -16.17 1.64 7.02
C ARG A 32 -15.94 2.00 8.47
N LYS A 33 -16.17 3.26 8.80
CA LYS A 33 -16.15 3.71 10.19
C LYS A 33 -17.37 3.14 10.91
N PRO A 34 -17.22 2.43 12.04
CA PRO A 34 -18.34 1.93 12.85
C PRO A 34 -19.22 3.09 13.31
N LYS A 35 -20.51 2.82 13.54
CA LYS A 35 -21.46 3.83 14.04
C LYS A 35 -21.04 4.36 15.42
N ASP A 36 -20.58 3.44 16.27
CA ASP A 36 -20.23 3.69 17.66
C ASP A 36 -18.79 3.26 17.95
N PRO A 37 -17.77 3.99 17.44
CA PRO A 37 -16.39 3.58 17.57
C PRO A 37 -15.88 3.73 19.01
N ALA A 38 -14.99 2.83 19.40
CA ALA A 38 -14.18 3.01 20.60
C ALA A 38 -13.23 4.19 20.44
N VAL A 39 -12.99 4.90 21.54
CA VAL A 39 -11.94 5.92 21.59
C VAL A 39 -10.64 5.24 21.98
N MET A 40 -9.58 5.52 21.23
CA MET A 40 -8.23 4.99 21.44
C MET A 40 -7.31 6.07 21.96
N SER A 41 -6.30 5.69 22.73
CA SER A 41 -5.22 6.60 23.11
C SER A 41 -4.29 6.86 21.93
N ASP A 42 -3.97 8.11 21.68
CA ASP A 42 -3.01 8.50 20.63
C ASP A 42 -1.55 8.44 21.10
N ILE A 43 -1.33 8.48 22.43
CA ILE A 43 0.01 8.50 23.02
C ILE A 43 0.09 7.52 24.21
N ASP A 44 1.30 7.13 24.57
CA ASP A 44 1.57 6.41 25.80
C ASP A 44 1.49 7.36 26.98
N GLY A 45 0.88 6.96 28.08
CA GLY A 45 0.85 7.81 29.26
C GLY A 45 -0.12 7.36 30.33
N VAL A 46 -0.22 8.18 31.39
CA VAL A 46 -1.12 7.97 32.51
C VAL A 46 -2.46 8.67 32.23
N VAL A 47 -3.54 7.96 32.50
CA VAL A 47 -4.91 8.44 32.30
C VAL A 47 -5.36 9.32 33.47
N GLU A 48 -5.91 10.47 33.16
CA GLU A 48 -6.53 11.38 34.10
C GLU A 48 -7.95 11.71 33.63
N LEU A 49 -8.95 11.38 34.45
CA LEU A 49 -10.34 11.66 34.13
C LEU A 49 -10.68 13.07 34.58
N SER A 50 -10.87 13.99 33.65
CA SER A 50 -11.34 15.35 33.99
C SER A 50 -12.84 15.35 34.27
N GLN A 51 -13.22 15.97 35.38
CA GLN A 51 -14.62 16.18 35.72
C GLN A 51 -15.28 17.34 34.94
N GLU A 52 -14.50 18.08 34.16
CA GLU A 52 -15.01 19.17 33.34
C GLU A 52 -15.83 18.64 32.16
N LYS A 53 -17.11 18.94 32.21
CA LYS A 53 -18.06 18.59 31.13
C LYS A 53 -17.97 19.59 29.99
N LYS A 54 -17.11 19.36 29.00
CA LYS A 54 -17.14 20.16 27.77
C LYS A 54 -18.23 19.63 26.83
N ARG A 55 -19.31 20.41 26.66
CA ARG A 55 -20.43 20.11 25.73
C ARG A 55 -21.11 18.74 25.98
N GLY A 56 -21.27 18.30 27.22
CA GLY A 56 -21.93 17.02 27.55
C GLY A 56 -21.09 15.79 27.28
N LYS A 57 -19.78 15.95 27.04
CA LYS A 57 -18.81 14.86 26.90
C LYS A 57 -17.86 14.83 28.09
N MET A 58 -17.44 13.64 28.47
CA MET A 58 -16.37 13.44 29.45
C MET A 58 -15.02 13.62 28.75
N THR A 59 -14.08 14.29 29.39
CA THR A 59 -12.75 14.47 28.88
C THR A 59 -11.78 13.50 29.58
N ILE A 60 -11.08 12.69 28.81
CA ILE A 60 -9.98 11.83 29.28
C ILE A 60 -8.69 12.49 28.82
N VAL A 61 -7.83 12.83 29.76
CA VAL A 61 -6.50 13.36 29.47
C VAL A 61 -5.49 12.23 29.61
N VAL A 62 -4.71 11.99 28.60
CA VAL A 62 -3.55 11.08 28.68
C VAL A 62 -2.31 11.93 28.70
N ARG A 63 -1.52 11.79 29.76
CA ARG A 63 -0.29 12.55 30.00
C ARG A 63 0.90 11.62 29.90
N ASN A 64 1.84 11.95 29.04
CA ASN A 64 3.14 11.27 28.99
C ASN A 64 4.13 12.04 29.84
N GLU A 65 4.54 11.45 30.95
CA GLU A 65 5.49 12.08 31.88
C GLU A 65 6.90 12.27 31.27
N ALA A 66 7.30 11.37 30.35
CA ALA A 66 8.64 11.42 29.76
C ALA A 66 8.79 12.52 28.70
N SER A 67 7.74 12.76 27.88
CA SER A 67 7.75 13.77 26.81
C SER A 67 7.04 15.08 27.19
N GLY A 68 6.31 15.12 28.31
CA GLY A 68 5.51 16.26 28.72
C GLY A 68 4.31 16.54 27.80
N ILE A 69 3.96 15.60 26.92
CA ILE A 69 2.84 15.76 25.97
C ILE A 69 1.55 15.31 26.64
N GLU A 70 0.53 16.16 26.55
CA GLU A 70 -0.82 15.86 27.03
C GLU A 70 -1.77 15.80 25.84
N LYS A 71 -2.68 14.81 25.82
CA LYS A 71 -3.70 14.70 24.81
C LYS A 71 -5.08 14.48 25.42
N GLU A 72 -6.04 15.32 25.01
CA GLU A 72 -7.42 15.24 25.44
C GLU A 72 -8.23 14.36 24.48
N HIS A 73 -8.97 13.39 25.03
CA HIS A 73 -9.91 12.54 24.32
C HIS A 73 -11.32 12.79 24.82
N TYR A 74 -12.25 13.08 23.91
CA TYR A 74 -13.64 13.40 24.25
C TYR A 74 -14.52 12.17 24.08
N VAL A 75 -15.11 11.71 25.19
CA VAL A 75 -15.94 10.51 25.25
C VAL A 75 -17.38 10.90 25.57
N PRO A 76 -18.41 10.39 24.84
CA PRO A 76 -19.81 10.53 25.21
C PRO A 76 -20.10 9.88 26.57
N HIS A 77 -21.02 10.42 27.33
CA HIS A 77 -21.36 9.94 28.68
C HIS A 77 -21.95 8.54 28.76
N ASP A 78 -22.56 8.09 27.68
CA ASP A 78 -23.21 6.79 27.53
C ASP A 78 -22.24 5.62 27.28
N ARG A 79 -20.95 5.93 27.20
CA ARG A 79 -19.91 4.92 26.95
C ARG A 79 -19.29 4.38 28.22
N HIS A 80 -19.10 3.07 28.25
CA HIS A 80 -18.32 2.42 29.30
C HIS A 80 -16.84 2.69 29.12
N LEU A 81 -16.21 3.17 30.19
CA LEU A 81 -14.75 3.34 30.22
C LEU A 81 -14.10 2.01 30.56
N ARG A 82 -13.01 1.69 29.87
CA ARG A 82 -12.14 0.53 30.19
C ARG A 82 -11.01 0.89 31.13
N VAL A 83 -10.77 2.18 31.33
CA VAL A 83 -9.63 2.72 32.07
C VAL A 83 -10.10 3.55 33.27
N HIS A 84 -9.27 3.61 34.29
CA HIS A 84 -9.48 4.41 35.49
C HIS A 84 -8.40 5.49 35.60
N THR A 85 -8.66 6.48 36.44
CA THR A 85 -7.66 7.51 36.73
C THR A 85 -6.43 6.88 37.37
N GLY A 86 -5.24 7.15 36.82
CA GLY A 86 -3.97 6.59 37.28
C GLY A 86 -3.52 5.35 36.49
N ASP A 87 -4.35 4.78 35.62
CA ASP A 87 -3.94 3.67 34.77
C ASP A 87 -2.95 4.13 33.71
N TYR A 88 -1.94 3.32 33.45
CA TYR A 88 -1.01 3.54 32.35
C TYR A 88 -1.52 2.87 31.08
N VAL A 89 -1.67 3.64 30.01
CA VAL A 89 -2.14 3.15 28.70
C VAL A 89 -1.06 3.34 27.65
N ARG A 90 -1.03 2.43 26.68
CA ARG A 90 -0.16 2.52 25.51
C ARG A 90 -0.87 3.19 24.34
N ALA A 91 -0.12 3.77 23.44
CA ALA A 91 -0.65 4.28 22.18
C ALA A 91 -1.41 3.17 21.43
N GLY A 92 -2.65 3.47 21.02
CA GLY A 92 -3.54 2.51 20.39
C GLY A 92 -4.35 1.62 21.33
N GLU A 93 -4.25 1.78 22.63
CA GLU A 93 -5.09 1.08 23.60
C GLU A 93 -6.49 1.70 23.69
N GLN A 94 -7.49 0.85 23.89
CA GLN A 94 -8.89 1.28 23.96
C GLN A 94 -9.19 1.96 25.32
N LEU A 95 -9.63 3.18 25.27
CA LEU A 95 -10.12 3.91 26.44
C LEU A 95 -11.58 3.60 26.75
N THR A 96 -12.36 3.24 25.72
CA THR A 96 -13.79 2.89 25.84
C THR A 96 -14.12 1.60 25.15
N ASP A 97 -15.25 0.97 25.55
CA ASP A 97 -15.78 -0.19 24.85
C ASP A 97 -16.32 0.20 23.46
N GLY A 98 -16.16 -0.72 22.51
CA GLY A 98 -16.67 -0.59 21.15
C GLY A 98 -15.70 -1.14 20.08
N PRO A 99 -16.15 -1.19 18.83
CA PRO A 99 -15.30 -1.57 17.71
C PRO A 99 -14.27 -0.48 17.40
N LEU A 100 -13.05 -0.89 17.04
CA LEU A 100 -11.99 0.03 16.68
C LEU A 100 -12.19 0.57 15.26
N VAL A 101 -11.74 1.80 15.04
CA VAL A 101 -11.67 2.40 13.70
C VAL A 101 -10.39 1.93 12.99
N PRO A 102 -10.48 1.21 11.86
CA PRO A 102 -9.29 0.71 11.18
C PRO A 102 -8.27 1.78 10.79
N HIS A 103 -8.76 2.97 10.39
CA HIS A 103 -7.91 4.09 10.02
C HIS A 103 -7.10 4.66 11.21
N ASP A 104 -7.67 4.65 12.42
CA ASP A 104 -6.96 5.11 13.62
C ASP A 104 -5.90 4.10 14.05
N ILE A 105 -6.19 2.79 13.90
CA ILE A 105 -5.17 1.74 14.13
C ILE A 105 -3.98 1.93 13.19
N LEU A 106 -4.23 2.16 11.89
CA LEU A 106 -3.17 2.41 10.92
C LEU A 106 -2.32 3.63 11.30
N ARG A 107 -2.97 4.71 11.73
CA ARG A 107 -2.31 5.97 12.08
C ARG A 107 -1.44 5.86 13.35
N ILE A 108 -1.92 5.12 14.35
CA ILE A 108 -1.29 5.05 15.68
C ILE A 108 -0.33 3.86 15.78
N ASN A 109 -0.81 2.67 15.45
CA ASN A 109 -0.11 1.40 15.68
C ASN A 109 0.62 0.88 14.43
N GLY A 110 0.34 1.47 13.26
CA GLY A 110 0.97 1.09 12.01
C GLY A 110 0.26 -0.02 11.24
N GLU A 111 0.93 -0.45 10.16
CA GLU A 111 0.36 -1.34 9.13
C GLU A 111 0.18 -2.77 9.66
N GLU A 112 1.19 -3.30 10.37
CA GLU A 112 1.17 -4.67 10.89
C GLU A 112 0.06 -4.89 11.92
N ALA A 113 -0.11 -3.95 12.86
CA ALA A 113 -1.16 -4.02 13.86
C ALA A 113 -2.57 -3.99 13.22
N LEU A 114 -2.74 -3.18 12.17
CA LEU A 114 -3.99 -3.13 11.40
C LEU A 114 -4.28 -4.45 10.69
N GLN A 115 -3.29 -5.04 10.03
CA GLN A 115 -3.44 -6.33 9.34
C GLN A 115 -3.86 -7.41 10.32
N ASN A 116 -3.18 -7.53 11.45
CA ASN A 116 -3.50 -8.49 12.51
C ASN A 116 -4.90 -8.26 13.10
N TYR A 117 -5.32 -7.00 13.26
CA TYR A 117 -6.66 -6.67 13.74
C TYR A 117 -7.73 -7.11 12.74
N LEU A 118 -7.61 -6.71 11.48
CA LEU A 118 -8.59 -7.05 10.43
C LEU A 118 -8.68 -8.55 10.20
N LEU A 119 -7.54 -9.25 10.14
CA LEU A 119 -7.50 -10.70 10.00
C LEU A 119 -8.27 -11.39 11.12
N ARG A 120 -7.98 -11.00 12.38
CA ARG A 120 -8.66 -11.56 13.56
C ARG A 120 -10.15 -11.30 13.56
N GLU A 121 -10.57 -10.08 13.25
CA GLU A 121 -11.99 -9.70 13.22
C GLU A 121 -12.76 -10.49 12.13
N VAL A 122 -12.20 -10.61 10.92
CA VAL A 122 -12.79 -11.39 9.83
C VAL A 122 -12.88 -12.87 10.20
N GLN A 123 -11.80 -13.44 10.75
CA GLN A 123 -11.78 -14.84 11.21
C GLN A 123 -12.79 -15.10 12.31
N ASN A 124 -12.95 -14.17 13.26
CA ASN A 124 -13.94 -14.30 14.34
C ASN A 124 -15.37 -14.39 13.79
N VAL A 125 -15.70 -13.57 12.78
CA VAL A 125 -17.03 -13.64 12.15
C VAL A 125 -17.25 -14.98 11.44
N TYR A 126 -16.29 -15.47 10.67
CA TYR A 126 -16.43 -16.77 10.01
C TYR A 126 -16.48 -17.94 10.99
N ARG A 127 -15.63 -17.93 12.02
CA ARG A 127 -15.64 -18.95 13.08
C ARG A 127 -16.96 -19.00 13.85
N SER A 128 -17.60 -17.85 14.09
CA SER A 128 -18.93 -17.78 14.73
C SER A 128 -20.01 -18.46 13.90
N GLN A 129 -19.78 -18.63 12.60
CA GLN A 129 -20.67 -19.32 11.66
C GLN A 129 -20.20 -20.74 11.32
N ASN A 130 -19.24 -21.29 12.09
CA ASN A 130 -18.64 -22.61 11.88
C ASN A 130 -17.97 -22.77 10.50
N VAL A 131 -17.47 -21.66 9.91
CA VAL A 131 -16.71 -21.69 8.67
C VAL A 131 -15.25 -21.45 8.99
N THR A 132 -14.38 -22.32 8.50
CA THR A 132 -12.92 -22.19 8.61
C THR A 132 -12.35 -21.75 7.29
N ILE A 133 -11.62 -20.62 7.29
CA ILE A 133 -10.95 -20.07 6.12
C ILE A 133 -9.47 -19.93 6.46
N ASP A 134 -8.60 -20.29 5.53
CA ASP A 134 -7.15 -20.10 5.69
C ASP A 134 -6.81 -18.60 5.66
N ASP A 135 -5.92 -18.18 6.53
CA ASP A 135 -5.53 -16.77 6.73
C ASP A 135 -5.02 -16.11 5.45
N LYS A 136 -4.29 -16.85 4.61
CA LYS A 136 -3.74 -16.35 3.33
C LYS A 136 -4.77 -15.71 2.41
N HIS A 137 -6.02 -16.20 2.41
CA HIS A 137 -7.09 -15.64 1.55
C HIS A 137 -7.48 -14.23 2.01
N VAL A 138 -7.51 -14.01 3.32
CA VAL A 138 -7.77 -12.68 3.91
C VAL A 138 -6.56 -11.78 3.74
N GLU A 139 -5.36 -12.28 3.97
CA GLU A 139 -4.09 -11.54 3.82
C GLU A 139 -3.90 -10.99 2.41
N VAL A 140 -4.24 -11.76 1.37
CA VAL A 140 -4.19 -11.28 -0.03
C VAL A 140 -5.11 -10.08 -0.23
N ILE A 141 -6.32 -10.10 0.32
CA ILE A 141 -7.25 -8.97 0.23
C ILE A 141 -6.69 -7.76 0.99
N LEU A 142 -6.21 -7.94 2.22
CA LEU A 142 -5.64 -6.88 3.03
C LEU A 142 -4.41 -6.24 2.37
N SER A 143 -3.58 -7.02 1.70
CA SER A 143 -2.43 -6.52 0.94
C SER A 143 -2.83 -5.55 -0.17
N GLN A 144 -3.95 -5.82 -0.85
CA GLN A 144 -4.50 -4.92 -1.87
C GLN A 144 -5.14 -3.66 -1.28
N MET A 145 -5.75 -3.76 -0.10
CA MET A 145 -6.31 -2.60 0.62
C MET A 145 -5.23 -1.61 1.10
N LEU A 146 -4.01 -2.09 1.37
CA LEU A 146 -2.85 -1.31 1.84
C LEU A 146 -1.82 -1.03 0.74
N ARG A 147 -2.21 -1.19 -0.52
CA ARG A 147 -1.31 -1.05 -1.66
C ARG A 147 -0.97 0.39 -2.01
N LYS A 148 -1.74 1.37 -1.56
CA LYS A 148 -1.58 2.78 -1.93
C LYS A 148 -0.90 3.58 -0.83
N VAL A 149 -0.04 4.51 -1.28
CA VAL A 149 0.67 5.48 -0.43
C VAL A 149 0.25 6.88 -0.87
N ARG A 150 -0.07 7.75 0.08
CA ARG A 150 -0.28 9.17 -0.16
C ARG A 150 1.03 9.91 0.02
N VAL A 151 1.47 10.61 -1.00
CA VAL A 151 2.70 11.40 -0.97
C VAL A 151 2.51 12.64 -0.10
N ARG A 152 3.28 12.78 0.98
CA ARG A 152 3.31 14.00 1.80
C ARG A 152 4.25 15.05 1.20
N HIS A 153 5.49 14.64 0.98
CA HIS A 153 6.50 15.50 0.40
C HIS A 153 7.11 14.78 -0.80
N PRO A 154 7.01 15.34 -1.99
CA PRO A 154 7.53 14.71 -3.20
C PRO A 154 9.07 14.71 -3.27
N GLY A 155 9.74 15.55 -2.49
CA GLY A 155 11.19 15.69 -2.58
C GLY A 155 11.66 16.10 -3.96
N ASP A 156 12.63 15.35 -4.51
CA ASP A 156 13.16 15.55 -5.87
C ASP A 156 12.61 14.50 -6.86
N THR A 157 11.50 13.80 -6.51
CA THR A 157 10.81 12.84 -7.39
C THR A 157 9.81 13.54 -8.30
N SER A 158 9.27 12.79 -9.28
CA SER A 158 8.24 13.26 -10.21
C SER A 158 6.82 13.30 -9.63
N PHE A 159 6.62 12.87 -8.38
CA PHE A 159 5.31 12.82 -7.74
C PHE A 159 4.75 14.18 -7.38
N LEU A 160 3.41 14.27 -7.34
CA LEU A 160 2.72 15.46 -6.85
C LEU A 160 2.40 15.32 -5.34
N PRO A 161 2.31 16.43 -4.59
CA PRO A 161 1.81 16.42 -3.23
C PRO A 161 0.38 15.86 -3.18
N ASP A 162 0.05 15.07 -2.15
CA ASP A 162 -1.22 14.40 -1.93
C ASP A 162 -1.63 13.37 -3.00
N GLU A 163 -0.76 13.05 -3.96
CA GLU A 163 -0.99 12.02 -4.95
C GLU A 163 -1.06 10.64 -4.30
N LEU A 164 -2.02 9.80 -4.77
CA LEU A 164 -2.13 8.40 -4.38
C LEU A 164 -1.38 7.51 -5.35
N VAL A 165 -0.23 7.03 -4.92
CA VAL A 165 0.69 6.23 -5.74
C VAL A 165 0.70 4.78 -5.26
N ASP A 166 0.97 3.85 -6.15
CA ASP A 166 1.22 2.45 -5.78
C ASP A 166 2.50 2.32 -4.95
N LYS A 167 2.45 1.52 -3.88
CA LYS A 167 3.55 1.32 -2.93
C LYS A 167 4.84 0.81 -3.61
N PHE A 168 4.70 -0.06 -4.62
CA PHE A 168 5.85 -0.58 -5.36
C PHE A 168 6.45 0.49 -6.27
N ARG A 169 5.61 1.28 -6.97
CA ARG A 169 6.08 2.40 -7.78
C ARG A 169 6.78 3.44 -6.92
N PHE A 170 6.20 3.78 -5.76
CA PHE A 170 6.78 4.72 -4.81
C PHE A 170 8.17 4.27 -4.32
N ARG A 171 8.33 2.99 -3.99
CA ARG A 171 9.61 2.43 -3.58
C ARG A 171 10.62 2.44 -4.72
N ARG A 172 10.23 2.00 -5.90
CA ARG A 172 11.08 1.95 -7.08
C ARG A 172 11.63 3.33 -7.44
N GLU A 173 10.79 4.35 -7.49
CA GLU A 173 11.21 5.73 -7.76
C GLU A 173 12.20 6.25 -6.71
N ASN A 174 11.95 5.98 -5.43
CA ASN A 174 12.89 6.34 -4.37
C ASN A 174 14.22 5.57 -4.46
N GLU A 175 14.18 4.29 -4.85
CA GLU A 175 15.38 3.49 -5.09
C GLU A 175 16.18 4.00 -6.28
N GLU A 176 15.52 4.34 -7.39
CA GLU A 176 16.15 4.95 -8.55
C GLU A 176 16.77 6.30 -8.20
N LEU A 177 16.02 7.15 -7.48
CA LEU A 177 16.53 8.43 -6.99
C LEU A 177 17.75 8.26 -6.08
N SER A 178 17.78 7.20 -5.27
CA SER A 178 18.93 6.92 -4.40
C SER A 178 20.23 6.65 -5.16
N LYS A 179 20.14 6.19 -6.41
CA LYS A 179 21.27 5.96 -7.31
C LYS A 179 21.71 7.21 -8.06
N MET A 180 20.89 8.26 -8.02
CA MET A 180 21.15 9.55 -8.64
C MET A 180 21.80 10.53 -7.67
N THR A 181 22.29 11.64 -8.21
CA THR A 181 22.82 12.76 -7.45
C THR A 181 22.35 14.05 -8.11
N LYS A 182 21.99 15.04 -7.30
CA LYS A 182 21.54 16.34 -7.78
C LYS A 182 22.72 17.27 -7.88
N ILE A 183 22.93 17.84 -9.06
CA ILE A 183 23.99 18.84 -9.31
C ILE A 183 23.55 20.17 -8.69
N VAL A 184 24.37 20.73 -7.82
CA VAL A 184 24.14 22.04 -7.21
C VAL A 184 24.89 23.12 -7.98
N ASP A 185 26.16 22.85 -8.29
CA ASP A 185 27.04 23.72 -9.05
C ASP A 185 27.68 22.90 -10.19
N PRO A 186 27.38 23.20 -11.44
CA PRO A 186 27.87 22.42 -12.57
C PRO A 186 29.39 22.52 -12.79
N GLY A 187 30.08 23.55 -12.23
CA GLY A 187 31.47 23.80 -12.56
C GLY A 187 31.70 23.97 -14.06
N ASP A 188 32.78 23.36 -14.57
CA ASP A 188 33.13 23.39 -16.01
C ASP A 188 32.60 22.16 -16.75
N THR A 189 31.47 21.58 -16.30
CA THR A 189 30.85 20.39 -16.91
C THR A 189 29.58 20.76 -17.70
N GLU A 190 29.15 19.87 -18.60
CA GLU A 190 27.94 20.03 -19.41
C GLU A 190 26.63 19.90 -18.63
N PHE A 191 26.67 19.67 -17.31
CA PHE A 191 25.48 19.50 -16.49
C PHE A 191 24.76 20.81 -16.21
N ALA A 192 23.44 20.74 -16.04
CA ALA A 192 22.65 21.87 -15.60
C ALA A 192 22.50 21.89 -14.07
N ALA A 193 22.45 23.09 -13.47
CA ALA A 193 22.16 23.22 -12.06
C ALA A 193 20.76 22.67 -11.73
N GLY A 194 20.67 21.81 -10.72
CA GLY A 194 19.43 21.13 -10.33
C GLY A 194 19.15 19.81 -11.06
N GLN A 195 19.96 19.43 -12.04
CA GLN A 195 19.80 18.19 -12.79
C GLN A 195 20.09 16.97 -11.91
N LEU A 196 19.29 15.91 -12.10
CA LEU A 196 19.52 14.59 -11.50
C LEU A 196 20.34 13.74 -12.47
N VAL A 197 21.50 13.31 -12.03
CA VAL A 197 22.47 12.54 -12.85
C VAL A 197 22.88 11.28 -12.07
N ARG A 198 23.22 10.22 -12.75
CA ARG A 198 23.71 9.00 -12.11
C ARG A 198 25.04 9.25 -11.43
N ARG A 199 25.26 8.60 -10.28
CA ARG A 199 26.53 8.75 -9.53
C ARG A 199 27.77 8.36 -10.35
N SER A 200 27.65 7.36 -11.24
CA SER A 200 28.73 6.96 -12.15
C SER A 200 29.14 8.09 -13.09
N GLU A 201 28.16 8.74 -13.72
CA GLU A 201 28.39 9.84 -14.67
C GLU A 201 29.01 11.07 -13.97
N VAL A 202 28.57 11.35 -12.74
CA VAL A 202 29.19 12.44 -11.94
C VAL A 202 30.62 12.10 -11.57
N ALA A 203 30.92 10.84 -11.21
CA ALA A 203 32.29 10.42 -10.90
C ALA A 203 33.22 10.50 -12.13
N GLU A 204 32.73 10.11 -13.29
CA GLU A 204 33.44 10.28 -14.55
C GLU A 204 33.70 11.75 -14.90
N ALA A 205 32.69 12.60 -14.74
CA ALA A 205 32.84 14.04 -14.97
C ALA A 205 33.82 14.72 -14.01
N VAL A 206 33.83 14.31 -12.73
CA VAL A 206 34.81 14.77 -11.74
C VAL A 206 36.22 14.37 -12.17
N ALA A 207 36.43 13.12 -12.58
CA ALA A 207 37.75 12.64 -13.03
C ALA A 207 38.25 13.39 -14.28
N ILE A 208 37.35 13.69 -15.22
CA ILE A 208 37.67 14.48 -16.43
C ILE A 208 38.00 15.93 -16.06
N ALA A 209 37.23 16.57 -15.20
CA ALA A 209 37.45 17.92 -14.74
C ALA A 209 38.79 18.08 -14.00
N GLU A 210 39.15 17.11 -13.14
CA GLU A 210 40.43 17.07 -12.43
C GLU A 210 41.61 16.90 -13.40
N GLN A 211 41.47 16.09 -14.45
CA GLN A 211 42.52 15.91 -15.46
C GLN A 211 42.71 17.14 -16.35
N SER A 212 41.63 17.87 -16.64
CA SER A 212 41.68 19.09 -17.46
C SER A 212 42.02 20.36 -16.65
N GLY A 213 42.14 20.24 -15.30
CA GLY A 213 42.44 21.39 -14.42
C GLY A 213 41.24 22.33 -14.22
N GLY A 214 40.03 21.89 -14.57
CA GLY A 214 38.78 22.63 -14.38
C GLY A 214 38.17 22.46 -13.00
N THR A 215 37.12 23.19 -12.73
CA THR A 215 36.34 23.12 -11.49
C THR A 215 35.41 21.91 -11.49
N PRO A 216 35.56 20.95 -10.55
CA PRO A 216 34.67 19.78 -10.50
C PRO A 216 33.23 20.15 -10.11
N PRO A 217 32.22 19.41 -10.57
CA PRO A 217 30.82 19.67 -10.24
C PRO A 217 30.55 19.39 -8.76
N LYS A 218 29.81 20.27 -8.09
CA LYS A 218 29.32 20.03 -6.72
C LYS A 218 27.97 19.37 -6.76
N ALA A 219 27.88 18.20 -6.16
CA ALA A 219 26.68 17.39 -6.15
C ALA A 219 26.20 17.11 -4.73
N LYS A 220 24.87 17.01 -4.55
CA LYS A 220 24.19 16.72 -3.29
C LYS A 220 23.31 15.48 -3.44
N ARG A 221 23.11 14.76 -2.36
CA ARG A 221 22.12 13.66 -2.34
C ARG A 221 20.72 14.22 -2.58
N PRO A 222 19.94 13.67 -3.51
CA PRO A 222 18.58 14.09 -3.74
C PRO A 222 17.70 13.72 -2.53
N ARG A 223 16.63 14.47 -2.33
CA ARG A 223 15.66 14.21 -1.26
C ARG A 223 14.63 13.20 -1.73
N PRO A 224 14.47 12.04 -1.05
CA PRO A 224 13.46 11.06 -1.41
C PRO A 224 12.05 11.60 -1.12
N ALA A 225 11.05 11.06 -1.80
CA ALA A 225 9.67 11.30 -1.47
C ALA A 225 9.31 10.63 -0.14
N THR A 226 8.49 11.29 0.66
CA THR A 226 7.91 10.74 1.89
C THR A 226 6.41 10.64 1.77
N GLY A 227 5.82 9.60 2.34
CA GLY A 227 4.37 9.37 2.25
C GLY A 227 3.90 8.35 3.29
N ASP A 228 2.59 8.32 3.49
CA ASP A 228 1.93 7.41 4.42
C ASP A 228 1.11 6.38 3.67
N THR A 229 1.14 5.14 4.15
CA THR A 229 0.25 4.10 3.66
C THR A 229 -1.21 4.47 3.97
N VAL A 230 -2.08 4.32 2.99
CA VAL A 230 -3.52 4.61 3.11
C VAL A 230 -4.30 3.31 3.04
N LEU A 231 -5.22 3.14 4.00
CA LEU A 231 -6.18 2.06 3.95
C LEU A 231 -7.33 2.42 3.01
N LEU A 232 -7.52 1.63 1.98
CA LEU A 232 -8.65 1.75 1.06
C LEU A 232 -9.59 0.57 1.22
N GLY A 233 -10.91 0.83 1.17
CA GLY A 233 -11.89 -0.26 1.02
C GLY A 233 -11.70 -0.96 -0.33
N ILE A 234 -12.12 -2.23 -0.43
CA ILE A 234 -11.94 -3.06 -1.63
C ILE A 234 -12.50 -2.41 -2.89
N THR A 235 -13.66 -1.75 -2.79
CA THR A 235 -14.28 -1.03 -3.92
C THR A 235 -13.39 0.11 -4.42
N LYS A 236 -12.90 0.96 -3.50
CA LYS A 236 -12.00 2.06 -3.87
C LYS A 236 -10.66 1.56 -4.38
N ALA A 237 -10.10 0.51 -3.77
CA ALA A 237 -8.85 -0.08 -4.22
C ALA A 237 -8.97 -0.63 -5.66
N SER A 238 -10.10 -1.24 -6.01
CA SER A 238 -10.37 -1.74 -7.36
C SER A 238 -10.52 -0.63 -8.39
N LEU A 239 -11.20 0.48 -8.04
CA LEU A 239 -11.39 1.64 -8.93
C LEU A 239 -10.10 2.45 -9.12
N GLN A 240 -9.20 2.45 -8.13
CA GLN A 240 -7.92 3.16 -8.17
C GLN A 240 -6.75 2.25 -8.59
N SER A 241 -7.04 1.14 -9.25
CA SER A 241 -6.00 0.27 -9.81
C SER A 241 -5.19 0.99 -10.90
N GLU A 242 -4.00 0.50 -11.20
CA GLU A 242 -3.16 1.05 -12.28
C GLU A 242 -3.81 0.81 -13.65
N SER A 243 -4.47 -0.34 -13.81
CA SER A 243 -5.23 -0.67 -15.01
C SER A 243 -6.58 0.02 -15.00
N TRP A 244 -6.78 0.98 -15.89
CA TRP A 244 -8.07 1.64 -16.06
C TRP A 244 -9.10 0.72 -16.74
N LEU A 245 -8.66 -0.25 -17.57
CA LEU A 245 -9.54 -1.27 -18.15
C LEU A 245 -10.16 -2.16 -17.07
N ALA A 246 -9.34 -2.65 -16.14
CA ALA A 246 -9.82 -3.45 -15.02
C ALA A 246 -10.79 -2.67 -14.12
N ALA A 247 -10.48 -1.41 -13.83
CA ALA A 247 -11.33 -0.52 -13.06
C ALA A 247 -12.68 -0.26 -13.78
N ALA A 248 -12.65 0.09 -15.05
CA ALA A 248 -13.84 0.36 -15.85
C ALA A 248 -14.77 -0.85 -15.98
N SER A 249 -14.21 -2.07 -16.02
CA SER A 249 -15.02 -3.30 -16.08
C SER A 249 -15.68 -3.65 -14.75
N PHE A 250 -15.29 -3.01 -13.65
CA PHE A 250 -15.83 -3.29 -12.33
C PHE A 250 -17.04 -2.41 -11.99
N GLN A 251 -16.86 -1.11 -11.95
CA GLN A 251 -17.93 -0.11 -11.66
C GLN A 251 -17.57 1.24 -12.27
N GLU A 252 -18.54 2.15 -12.35
CA GLU A 252 -18.36 3.53 -12.82
C GLU A 252 -17.70 3.63 -14.21
N THR A 253 -18.07 2.74 -15.14
CA THR A 253 -17.42 2.56 -16.46
C THR A 253 -17.22 3.89 -17.20
N THR A 254 -18.28 4.69 -17.34
CA THR A 254 -18.21 5.96 -18.07
C THR A 254 -17.26 6.97 -17.45
N LYS A 255 -17.28 7.08 -16.12
CA LYS A 255 -16.41 7.99 -15.37
C LYS A 255 -14.94 7.60 -15.51
N VAL A 256 -14.63 6.32 -15.29
CA VAL A 256 -13.26 5.80 -15.41
C VAL A 256 -12.71 5.98 -16.82
N LEU A 257 -13.51 5.66 -17.86
CA LEU A 257 -13.11 5.85 -19.25
C LEU A 257 -12.89 7.32 -19.59
N THR A 258 -13.75 8.21 -19.10
CA THR A 258 -13.61 9.66 -19.33
C THR A 258 -12.34 10.19 -18.66
N GLU A 259 -12.09 9.85 -17.40
CA GLU A 259 -10.88 10.25 -16.69
C GLU A 259 -9.61 9.72 -17.35
N ALA A 260 -9.60 8.44 -17.77
CA ALA A 260 -8.47 7.84 -18.45
C ALA A 260 -8.19 8.50 -19.81
N SER A 261 -9.26 8.82 -20.55
CA SER A 261 -9.16 9.50 -21.86
C SER A 261 -8.61 10.93 -21.72
N ILE A 262 -9.12 11.72 -20.77
CA ILE A 262 -8.65 13.08 -20.53
C ILE A 262 -7.18 13.09 -20.08
N ALA A 263 -6.80 12.14 -19.21
CA ALA A 263 -5.45 12.00 -18.70
C ALA A 263 -4.47 11.33 -19.68
N GLY A 264 -4.93 10.84 -20.83
CA GLY A 264 -4.10 10.12 -21.81
C GLY A 264 -3.43 8.86 -21.22
N ARG A 265 -4.11 8.15 -20.31
CA ARG A 265 -3.51 7.01 -19.59
C ARG A 265 -3.35 5.80 -20.51
N THR A 266 -2.18 5.18 -20.43
CA THR A 266 -1.86 3.93 -21.12
C THR A 266 -2.03 2.75 -20.16
N ASP A 267 -2.71 1.67 -20.60
CA ASP A 267 -2.79 0.41 -19.87
C ASP A 267 -1.80 -0.58 -20.47
N TYR A 268 -0.90 -1.10 -19.64
CA TYR A 268 0.16 -2.01 -20.09
C TYR A 268 -0.26 -3.48 -20.08
N LEU A 269 -1.51 -3.79 -19.79
CA LEU A 269 -2.09 -5.14 -19.81
C LEU A 269 -1.30 -6.18 -18.98
N PHE A 270 -0.83 -5.79 -17.80
CA PHE A 270 -0.07 -6.70 -16.93
C PHE A 270 -0.95 -7.70 -16.17
N GLY A 271 -2.20 -7.35 -15.91
CA GLY A 271 -3.12 -8.18 -15.13
C GLY A 271 -3.84 -9.23 -15.98
N LEU A 272 -4.60 -10.10 -15.30
CA LEU A 272 -5.38 -11.13 -15.98
C LEU A 272 -6.61 -10.54 -16.67
N LYS A 273 -7.30 -9.63 -15.99
CA LYS A 273 -8.60 -9.09 -16.41
C LYS A 273 -8.49 -8.27 -17.69
N GLU A 274 -7.47 -7.42 -17.81
CA GLU A 274 -7.20 -6.60 -18.98
C GLU A 274 -6.96 -7.45 -20.21
N ASN A 275 -6.14 -8.50 -20.08
CA ASN A 275 -5.87 -9.41 -21.18
C ASN A 275 -7.11 -10.19 -21.62
N VAL A 276 -7.94 -10.63 -20.67
CA VAL A 276 -9.22 -11.29 -20.98
C VAL A 276 -10.17 -10.35 -21.74
N ILE A 277 -10.27 -9.09 -21.33
CA ILE A 277 -11.13 -8.09 -22.00
C ILE A 277 -10.66 -7.85 -23.44
N MET A 278 -9.34 -7.76 -23.64
CA MET A 278 -8.75 -7.54 -24.96
C MET A 278 -8.68 -8.80 -25.83
N GLY A 279 -9.00 -9.97 -25.29
CA GLY A 279 -8.92 -11.25 -26.00
C GLY A 279 -7.51 -11.80 -26.15
N HIS A 280 -6.56 -11.30 -25.36
CA HIS A 280 -5.19 -11.81 -25.31
C HIS A 280 -5.07 -13.00 -24.36
N LEU A 281 -4.02 -13.81 -24.57
CA LEU A 281 -3.65 -14.84 -23.60
C LEU A 281 -3.30 -14.20 -22.25
N ILE A 282 -3.83 -14.77 -21.17
CA ILE A 282 -3.49 -14.33 -19.82
C ILE A 282 -2.00 -14.59 -19.54
N PRO A 283 -1.31 -13.72 -18.79
CA PRO A 283 0.11 -13.89 -18.45
C PRO A 283 0.32 -14.96 -17.37
N ALA A 284 -0.26 -16.15 -17.56
CA ALA A 284 -0.19 -17.31 -16.68
C ALA A 284 -0.28 -18.59 -17.50
N GLY A 285 0.30 -19.68 -16.98
CA GLY A 285 0.33 -20.95 -17.68
C GLY A 285 1.04 -20.84 -19.03
N THR A 286 0.40 -21.27 -20.12
CA THR A 286 0.97 -21.23 -21.49
C THR A 286 1.20 -19.81 -22.01
N GLY A 287 0.50 -18.79 -21.50
CA GLY A 287 0.68 -17.37 -21.84
C GLY A 287 1.73 -16.65 -21.00
N PHE A 288 2.41 -17.34 -20.10
CA PHE A 288 3.49 -16.74 -19.29
C PHE A 288 4.70 -16.44 -20.16
N LYS A 289 5.14 -15.18 -20.18
CA LYS A 289 6.20 -14.69 -21.09
C LYS A 289 7.43 -15.59 -21.18
N PRO A 290 8.03 -16.11 -20.10
CA PRO A 290 9.18 -17.01 -20.19
C PRO A 290 8.92 -18.28 -20.99
N TYR A 291 7.69 -18.77 -21.06
CA TYR A 291 7.32 -19.92 -21.88
C TYR A 291 7.02 -19.54 -23.33
N VAL A 292 6.40 -18.36 -23.55
CA VAL A 292 6.12 -17.86 -24.90
C VAL A 292 7.42 -17.50 -25.63
N ASP A 293 8.35 -16.85 -24.91
CA ASP A 293 9.66 -16.44 -25.47
C ASP A 293 10.69 -17.58 -25.46
N GLY A 294 10.38 -18.70 -24.81
CA GLY A 294 11.23 -19.87 -24.68
C GLY A 294 11.45 -20.56 -26.03
N ARG A 295 12.70 -20.60 -26.50
CA ARG A 295 13.08 -21.39 -27.67
C ARG A 295 13.66 -22.72 -27.24
N VAL A 296 13.05 -23.82 -27.65
CA VAL A 296 13.56 -25.16 -27.44
C VAL A 296 14.70 -25.39 -28.41
N LYS A 297 15.94 -25.51 -27.90
CA LYS A 297 17.08 -26.01 -28.69
C LYS A 297 17.12 -27.52 -28.54
N VAL A 298 16.83 -28.22 -29.62
CA VAL A 298 17.03 -29.67 -29.68
C VAL A 298 18.50 -29.91 -30.02
N HIS A 299 19.26 -30.40 -29.05
CA HIS A 299 20.59 -30.93 -29.31
C HIS A 299 20.43 -32.35 -29.89
N VAL A 300 20.33 -32.44 -31.21
CA VAL A 300 20.48 -33.73 -31.89
C VAL A 300 21.96 -33.95 -32.04
N GLU A 301 22.55 -34.87 -31.27
CA GLU A 301 23.83 -35.47 -31.60
C GLU A 301 23.62 -36.29 -32.88
N VAL A 302 23.97 -35.73 -34.01
CA VAL A 302 24.03 -36.46 -35.27
C VAL A 302 25.26 -37.39 -35.14
N PRO A 303 25.06 -38.71 -35.02
CA PRO A 303 26.21 -39.61 -35.06
C PRO A 303 26.92 -39.41 -36.39
N ALA A 304 28.21 -39.14 -36.35
CA ALA A 304 29.05 -39.03 -37.53
C ALA A 304 29.05 -40.38 -38.27
N SER A 305 28.06 -40.59 -39.14
CA SER A 305 28.09 -41.70 -40.10
C SER A 305 28.70 -41.22 -41.40
N GLN A 306 29.81 -41.84 -41.73
CA GLN A 306 30.54 -41.83 -42.95
C GLN A 306 29.60 -41.86 -44.19
N GLY A 307 29.91 -41.06 -45.19
CA GLY A 307 29.34 -41.28 -46.53
C GLY A 307 29.04 -39.97 -47.27
N GLU A 308 30.03 -39.48 -47.99
CA GLU A 308 29.84 -38.60 -49.14
C GLU A 308 28.76 -39.18 -50.08
N THR A 309 27.79 -38.39 -50.44
CA THR A 309 27.42 -38.26 -51.87
C THR A 309 26.56 -37.00 -52.08
N ALA A 310 26.94 -36.36 -53.12
CA ALA A 310 26.52 -35.08 -53.65
C ALA A 310 25.03 -34.93 -53.97
N LEU A 311 24.62 -33.67 -54.17
CA LEU A 311 23.51 -33.14 -54.94
C LEU A 311 22.26 -32.76 -54.17
N GLY A 312 22.05 -31.45 -54.10
CA GLY A 312 20.73 -30.87 -53.85
C GLY A 312 20.80 -29.38 -53.53
N ARG A 313 20.48 -28.58 -54.48
CA ARG A 313 20.40 -27.09 -54.51
C ARG A 313 19.73 -26.44 -53.29
N PRO A 314 20.13 -25.21 -52.96
CA PRO A 314 19.46 -24.44 -51.93
C PRO A 314 18.09 -23.91 -52.44
N THR A 315 17.02 -24.21 -51.72
CA THR A 315 15.74 -23.58 -51.90
C THR A 315 15.70 -22.27 -51.14
N GLU A 316 15.36 -21.23 -51.86
CA GLU A 316 15.15 -19.85 -51.43
C GLU A 316 14.19 -19.75 -50.24
N GLN A 317 14.56 -18.92 -49.33
CA GLN A 317 13.65 -18.43 -48.26
C GLN A 317 12.70 -17.40 -48.87
N PRO A 318 11.40 -17.39 -48.50
CA PRO A 318 10.58 -16.24 -48.81
C PRO A 318 10.83 -15.13 -47.78
N GLU A 319 11.24 -13.98 -48.29
CA GLU A 319 11.26 -12.71 -47.60
C GLU A 319 9.85 -12.40 -47.07
N ALA A 320 9.75 -12.16 -45.76
CA ALA A 320 8.55 -11.58 -45.17
C ALA A 320 8.52 -10.07 -45.45
N ALA A 321 7.54 -9.69 -46.26
CA ALA A 321 7.22 -8.31 -46.57
C ALA A 321 6.92 -7.51 -45.31
N SER A 322 7.64 -6.43 -45.12
CA SER A 322 7.24 -5.28 -44.31
C SER A 322 6.16 -4.53 -45.07
N GLY A 323 5.02 -4.35 -44.46
CA GLY A 323 3.92 -3.51 -44.94
C GLY A 323 3.32 -2.74 -43.79
N ASP A 324 3.44 -1.43 -43.88
CA ASP A 324 2.73 -0.28 -43.30
C ASP A 324 2.09 -0.36 -41.91
#